data_0c6a4a5cd529005ab4cf6b2d5fbbf246
#
_entry.id   0c6a4a5cd529005ab4cf6b2d5fbbf246
#
_cell.length_a   1.000
_cell.length_b   1.000
_cell.length_c   1.000
_cell.angle_alpha   90.00
_cell.angle_beta   90.00
_cell.angle_gamma   90.00
#
_symmetry.space_group_name_H-M   'P 1'
#
loop_
_entity.id
_entity.type
_entity.pdbx_description
1 polymer ?
#
loop_
_entity_poly.entity_id
_entity_poly.type
_entity_poly.pdbx_seq_one_letter_code
_entity_poly.pdbx_strand_id
1 'polypeptide(L)'
;MQKIVSMMCPKCNNNHSFYRYGKDPDGYQKYLCRNCCHQFAPDRPKAGAEQIGRPRQRSYPSCPVCGKASFLHHDYEHYSNYRCCDKHCNHSFFSWKAAAVAAPSMSALFGKANFKRMRYPVHLIITALSMFYLGKNSFRNISLIFRTAFNIKVSHTTISNWCTNFAPLFDNMRIQLLPLLDLNSDEWHADETVIKIAGVKHYIWFVVDSETRFVIGFHLSPHRDSPQAVSVLDEAKTHGTPSAIVSDRYSAYKVPVKSLFDGIKHIRVQSFKDDISNNLIECFNKQFKAWYKTKQGFSSFTSANNLISMFVFFFNFVRPHSALNGLTPAQVAGLNLSNKQKREFPLVA
;
A
#
# COMPACT_ATOMS: atom_id res chain seq x y z
N MET A 1 55.31 -15.55 -33.43
CA MET A 1 55.43 -14.44 -32.49
C MET A 1 54.11 -14.24 -31.76
N GLN A 2 54.00 -14.70 -30.51
CA GLN A 2 52.82 -14.46 -29.69
C GLN A 2 52.80 -12.99 -29.25
N LYS A 3 51.75 -12.26 -29.62
CA LYS A 3 51.51 -10.89 -29.10
C LYS A 3 51.39 -10.96 -27.61
N ILE A 4 52.33 -10.40 -26.87
CA ILE A 4 52.23 -10.14 -25.45
C ILE A 4 51.22 -9.00 -25.31
N VAL A 5 49.96 -9.33 -25.14
CA VAL A 5 48.95 -8.36 -24.76
C VAL A 5 49.23 -8.00 -23.28
N SER A 6 49.59 -6.77 -23.02
CA SER A 6 49.79 -6.29 -21.64
C SER A 6 48.46 -6.45 -20.88
N MET A 7 48.41 -7.47 -20.04
CA MET A 7 47.20 -7.76 -19.25
C MET A 7 47.05 -6.71 -18.15
N MET A 8 45.89 -6.08 -18.08
CA MET A 8 45.55 -5.05 -17.07
C MET A 8 44.17 -5.30 -16.48
N CYS A 9 44.06 -5.20 -15.17
CA CYS A 9 42.79 -5.33 -14.49
C CYS A 9 41.85 -4.15 -14.82
N PRO A 10 40.63 -4.37 -15.33
CA PRO A 10 39.74 -3.28 -15.72
C PRO A 10 39.14 -2.53 -14.52
N LYS A 11 39.31 -3.04 -13.28
CA LYS A 11 38.77 -2.41 -12.09
C LYS A 11 39.79 -1.53 -11.33
N CYS A 12 41.03 -1.97 -11.20
CA CYS A 12 42.05 -1.27 -10.41
C CYS A 12 43.31 -0.92 -11.20
N ASN A 13 43.31 -1.13 -12.53
CA ASN A 13 44.43 -0.87 -13.45
C ASN A 13 45.75 -1.59 -13.07
N ASN A 14 45.71 -2.56 -12.17
CA ASN A 14 46.88 -3.38 -11.89
C ASN A 14 47.30 -4.16 -13.15
N ASN A 15 48.59 -4.16 -13.49
CA ASN A 15 49.15 -4.85 -14.65
C ASN A 15 50.01 -6.07 -14.31
N HIS A 16 50.11 -6.43 -13.02
CA HIS A 16 50.85 -7.56 -12.50
C HIS A 16 50.03 -8.27 -11.40
N SER A 17 50.43 -9.47 -11.00
CA SER A 17 49.76 -10.25 -9.95
C SER A 17 48.37 -10.74 -10.31
N PHE A 18 48.30 -11.61 -11.31
CA PHE A 18 47.07 -12.31 -11.71
C PHE A 18 47.14 -13.80 -11.43
N TYR A 19 45.98 -14.39 -11.08
CA TYR A 19 45.80 -15.81 -10.92
C TYR A 19 44.86 -16.35 -12.00
N ARG A 20 45.24 -17.46 -12.66
CA ARG A 20 44.35 -18.13 -13.64
C ARG A 20 43.16 -18.77 -12.90
N TYR A 21 41.93 -18.37 -13.24
CA TYR A 21 40.72 -18.73 -12.55
C TYR A 21 39.71 -19.43 -13.47
N GLY A 22 40.12 -20.56 -14.07
CA GLY A 22 39.25 -21.35 -14.95
C GLY A 22 38.93 -20.64 -16.27
N LYS A 23 37.95 -21.20 -17.00
CA LYS A 23 37.42 -20.64 -18.24
C LYS A 23 35.98 -20.15 -18.04
N ASP A 24 35.52 -19.22 -18.86
CA ASP A 24 34.12 -18.86 -18.93
C ASP A 24 33.30 -19.86 -19.76
N PRO A 25 31.96 -19.77 -19.82
CA PRO A 25 31.11 -20.67 -20.61
C PRO A 25 31.45 -20.65 -22.13
N ASP A 26 32.02 -19.56 -22.62
CA ASP A 26 32.42 -19.39 -24.01
C ASP A 26 33.86 -19.86 -24.28
N GLY A 27 34.55 -20.43 -23.26
CA GLY A 27 35.87 -21.01 -23.35
C GLY A 27 37.05 -20.04 -23.15
N TYR A 28 36.81 -18.74 -22.90
CA TYR A 28 37.86 -17.77 -22.67
C TYR A 28 38.49 -17.93 -21.28
N GLN A 29 39.84 -17.75 -21.20
CA GLN A 29 40.57 -17.84 -19.94
C GLN A 29 40.23 -16.68 -19.02
N LYS A 30 39.71 -16.96 -17.81
CA LYS A 30 39.48 -15.96 -16.75
C LYS A 30 40.72 -15.79 -15.89
N TYR A 31 40.92 -14.58 -15.40
CA TYR A 31 41.92 -14.21 -14.43
C TYR A 31 41.31 -13.51 -13.23
N LEU A 32 41.90 -13.74 -12.07
CA LEU A 32 41.57 -13.04 -10.82
C LEU A 32 42.68 -12.09 -10.48
N CYS A 33 42.37 -10.81 -10.34
CA CYS A 33 43.30 -9.82 -9.87
C CYS A 33 43.55 -10.00 -8.36
N ARG A 34 44.80 -10.20 -7.94
CA ARG A 34 45.14 -10.37 -6.51
C ARG A 34 45.00 -9.09 -5.70
N ASN A 35 45.00 -7.92 -6.35
CA ASN A 35 44.93 -6.64 -5.69
C ASN A 35 43.46 -6.27 -5.31
N CYS A 36 42.49 -6.53 -6.19
CA CYS A 36 41.10 -6.12 -5.97
C CYS A 36 40.08 -7.26 -6.08
N CYS A 37 40.55 -8.52 -6.22
CA CYS A 37 39.73 -9.74 -6.35
C CYS A 37 38.74 -9.70 -7.54
N HIS A 38 38.93 -8.83 -8.54
CA HIS A 38 38.09 -8.74 -9.72
C HIS A 38 38.45 -9.86 -10.71
N GLN A 39 37.42 -10.57 -11.23
CA GLN A 39 37.56 -11.59 -12.25
C GLN A 39 37.31 -10.98 -13.63
N PHE A 40 38.18 -11.25 -14.61
CA PHE A 40 38.03 -10.76 -15.97
C PHE A 40 38.65 -11.74 -16.99
N ALA A 41 38.22 -11.68 -18.24
CA ALA A 41 38.79 -12.44 -19.37
C ALA A 41 39.32 -11.43 -20.42
N PRO A 42 40.64 -11.21 -20.48
CA PRO A 42 41.21 -10.16 -21.35
C PRO A 42 41.00 -10.44 -22.84
N ASP A 43 40.95 -11.71 -23.24
CA ASP A 43 40.82 -12.12 -24.63
C ASP A 43 39.36 -12.20 -25.11
N ARG A 44 38.42 -11.99 -24.23
CA ARG A 44 37.01 -11.94 -24.58
C ARG A 44 36.72 -10.67 -25.39
N PRO A 45 36.20 -10.80 -26.63
CA PRO A 45 35.83 -9.62 -27.40
C PRO A 45 34.86 -8.78 -26.57
N LYS A 46 35.15 -7.49 -26.38
CA LYS A 46 34.22 -6.57 -25.74
C LYS A 46 33.01 -6.52 -26.68
N ALA A 47 31.92 -7.16 -26.26
CA ALA A 47 30.65 -6.93 -26.90
C ALA A 47 30.43 -5.43 -26.96
N GLY A 48 30.09 -4.91 -28.14
CA GLY A 48 29.79 -3.49 -28.32
C GLY A 48 28.83 -3.06 -27.21
N ALA A 49 28.95 -1.83 -26.74
CA ALA A 49 28.32 -1.29 -25.55
C ALA A 49 26.78 -1.44 -25.48
N GLU A 50 26.17 -2.08 -26.45
CA GLU A 50 24.72 -2.20 -26.60
C GLU A 50 24.06 -3.41 -25.95
N GLN A 51 24.80 -4.40 -25.45
CA GLN A 51 24.17 -5.60 -24.86
C GLN A 51 24.93 -6.19 -23.66
N ILE A 52 25.11 -5.41 -22.60
CA ILE A 52 25.47 -5.96 -21.29
C ILE A 52 24.18 -6.05 -20.45
N GLY A 53 23.52 -7.21 -20.55
CA GLY A 53 22.35 -7.54 -19.74
C GLY A 53 21.31 -8.30 -20.55
N ARG A 54 20.58 -9.17 -19.88
CA ARG A 54 19.39 -9.81 -20.45
C ARG A 54 18.46 -8.69 -20.95
N PRO A 55 18.00 -8.69 -22.22
CA PRO A 55 17.12 -7.63 -22.69
C PRO A 55 15.94 -7.52 -21.73
N ARG A 56 15.68 -6.31 -21.25
CA ARG A 56 14.55 -6.06 -20.33
C ARG A 56 13.28 -6.39 -21.10
N GLN A 57 12.63 -7.47 -20.76
CA GLN A 57 11.34 -7.87 -21.36
C GLN A 57 10.21 -6.89 -20.99
N ARG A 58 10.43 -6.00 -20.02
CA ARG A 58 9.45 -4.99 -19.57
C ARG A 58 10.17 -3.66 -19.37
N SER A 59 9.64 -2.59 -19.98
CA SER A 59 10.02 -1.23 -19.65
C SER A 59 9.28 -0.79 -18.40
N TYR A 60 9.99 -0.39 -17.36
CA TYR A 60 9.41 0.21 -16.18
C TYR A 60 9.46 1.74 -16.30
N PRO A 61 8.51 2.47 -15.66
CA PRO A 61 8.48 3.92 -15.69
C PRO A 61 9.73 4.49 -15.02
N SER A 62 10.21 5.63 -15.53
CA SER A 62 11.34 6.36 -14.92
C SER A 62 10.93 6.96 -13.58
N CYS A 63 11.89 7.09 -12.67
CA CYS A 63 11.66 7.75 -11.38
C CYS A 63 11.21 9.20 -11.58
N PRO A 64 10.07 9.64 -11.02
CA PRO A 64 9.57 11.00 -11.22
C PRO A 64 10.44 12.08 -10.56
N VAL A 65 11.26 11.71 -9.57
CA VAL A 65 12.14 12.65 -8.85
C VAL A 65 13.48 12.88 -9.55
N CYS A 66 14.13 11.82 -10.05
CA CYS A 66 15.49 11.93 -10.62
C CYS A 66 15.59 11.47 -12.07
N GLY A 67 14.51 11.05 -12.71
CA GLY A 67 14.50 10.58 -14.10
C GLY A 67 15.20 9.24 -14.35
N LYS A 68 15.88 8.67 -13.36
CA LYS A 68 16.62 7.41 -13.50
C LYS A 68 15.70 6.20 -13.56
N ALA A 69 16.25 5.08 -14.00
CA ALA A 69 15.52 3.80 -14.07
C ALA A 69 14.95 3.38 -12.71
N SER A 70 13.81 2.72 -12.74
CA SER A 70 13.19 2.10 -11.58
C SER A 70 13.09 0.57 -11.75
N PHE A 71 12.78 -0.12 -10.68
CA PHE A 71 12.43 -1.53 -10.69
C PHE A 71 11.09 -1.76 -10.00
N LEU A 72 10.39 -2.82 -10.39
CA LEU A 72 9.15 -3.23 -9.77
C LEU A 72 9.45 -3.75 -8.36
N HIS A 73 8.93 -3.05 -7.35
CA HIS A 73 9.10 -3.43 -5.95
C HIS A 73 7.98 -4.37 -5.48
N HIS A 74 6.72 -4.01 -5.78
CA HIS A 74 5.55 -4.85 -5.55
C HIS A 74 4.56 -4.70 -6.69
N ASP A 75 3.92 -5.80 -7.08
CA ASP A 75 2.87 -5.81 -8.10
C ASP A 75 1.54 -6.20 -7.45
N TYR A 76 0.63 -5.24 -7.36
CA TYR A 76 -0.71 -5.44 -6.84
C TYR A 76 -1.70 -5.59 -8.01
N GLU A 77 -2.90 -6.04 -7.74
CA GLU A 77 -3.91 -6.26 -8.78
C GLU A 77 -4.24 -4.99 -9.57
N HIS A 78 -4.34 -3.84 -8.89
CA HIS A 78 -4.79 -2.58 -9.48
C HIS A 78 -3.67 -1.57 -9.75
N TYR A 79 -2.52 -1.70 -9.11
CA TYR A 79 -1.37 -0.82 -9.29
C TYR A 79 -0.05 -1.57 -9.11
N SER A 80 1.01 -1.00 -9.63
CA SER A 80 2.36 -1.49 -9.43
C SER A 80 3.18 -0.45 -8.65
N ASN A 81 3.88 -0.89 -7.63
CA ASN A 81 4.79 -0.05 -6.86
C ASN A 81 6.21 -0.20 -7.41
N TYR A 82 6.82 0.91 -7.75
CA TYR A 82 8.17 0.98 -8.30
C TYR A 82 9.11 1.68 -7.32
N ARG A 83 10.38 1.33 -7.39
CA ARG A 83 11.42 1.97 -6.60
C ARG A 83 12.58 2.39 -7.50
N CYS A 84 13.13 3.56 -7.26
CA CYS A 84 14.28 4.08 -7.98
C CYS A 84 15.51 3.18 -7.80
N CYS A 85 16.23 2.92 -8.90
CA CYS A 85 17.48 2.16 -8.86
C CYS A 85 18.64 2.94 -8.24
N ASP A 86 18.53 4.26 -8.15
CA ASP A 86 19.54 5.10 -7.54
C ASP A 86 19.44 5.05 -6.01
N LYS A 87 20.52 4.59 -5.37
CA LYS A 87 20.64 4.46 -3.91
C LYS A 87 20.50 5.80 -3.17
N HIS A 88 20.87 6.90 -3.81
CA HIS A 88 20.77 8.23 -3.22
C HIS A 88 19.36 8.82 -3.34
N CYS A 89 18.65 8.53 -4.42
CA CYS A 89 17.27 8.94 -4.60
C CYS A 89 16.30 8.06 -3.82
N ASN A 90 16.41 6.74 -3.99
CA ASN A 90 15.64 5.70 -3.30
C ASN A 90 14.10 5.94 -3.23
N HIS A 91 13.57 6.76 -4.16
CA HIS A 91 12.17 7.15 -4.23
C HIS A 91 11.28 5.96 -4.62
N SER A 92 10.16 5.78 -3.91
CA SER A 92 9.12 4.79 -4.25
C SER A 92 7.92 5.52 -4.81
N PHE A 93 7.31 4.99 -5.88
CA PHE A 93 6.15 5.58 -6.53
C PHE A 93 5.25 4.51 -7.14
N PHE A 94 4.00 4.87 -7.41
CA PHE A 94 3.00 3.96 -7.94
C PHE A 94 2.68 4.28 -9.40
N SER A 95 2.32 3.24 -10.15
CA SER A 95 1.66 3.37 -11.46
C SER A 95 0.39 2.54 -11.44
N TRP A 96 -0.73 3.19 -11.67
CA TRP A 96 -2.01 2.50 -11.80
C TRP A 96 -2.03 1.67 -13.08
N LYS A 97 -2.53 0.44 -12.99
CA LYS A 97 -2.73 -0.39 -14.18
C LYS A 97 -3.88 0.17 -15.02
N ALA A 98 -3.76 0.12 -16.34
CA ALA A 98 -4.75 0.71 -17.26
C ALA A 98 -6.20 0.22 -17.00
N ALA A 99 -6.38 -1.01 -16.53
CA ALA A 99 -7.68 -1.55 -16.13
C ALA A 99 -8.29 -0.85 -14.92
N ALA A 100 -7.48 -0.25 -14.03
CA ALA A 100 -7.96 0.53 -12.90
C ALA A 100 -8.35 1.98 -13.30
N VAL A 101 -7.74 2.49 -14.37
CA VAL A 101 -8.08 3.83 -14.91
C VAL A 101 -9.37 3.79 -15.73
N ALA A 102 -9.68 2.68 -16.36
CA ALA A 102 -10.95 2.44 -17.06
C ALA A 102 -12.01 1.87 -16.09
N ALA A 103 -12.20 2.52 -14.93
CA ALA A 103 -13.23 2.10 -13.98
C ALA A 103 -14.59 2.06 -14.69
N PRO A 104 -15.32 0.94 -14.67
CA PRO A 104 -16.63 0.84 -15.27
C PRO A 104 -17.56 1.89 -14.62
N SER A 105 -18.51 2.39 -15.38
CA SER A 105 -19.50 3.32 -14.84
C SER A 105 -20.17 2.72 -13.59
N MET A 106 -20.52 3.55 -12.63
CA MET A 106 -21.12 3.17 -11.36
C MET A 106 -22.32 2.20 -11.51
N SER A 107 -23.12 2.37 -12.55
CA SER A 107 -24.20 1.43 -12.92
C SER A 107 -23.69 0.04 -13.30
N ALA A 108 -22.45 -0.09 -13.74
CA ALA A 108 -21.84 -1.41 -14.03
C ALA A 108 -21.31 -2.11 -12.78
N LEU A 109 -20.90 -1.35 -11.74
CA LEU A 109 -20.45 -1.92 -10.47
C LEU A 109 -21.61 -2.47 -9.63
N PHE A 110 -22.73 -1.78 -9.58
CA PHE A 110 -23.97 -2.21 -8.93
C PHE A 110 -25.03 -2.74 -9.93
N GLY A 111 -24.77 -2.59 -11.23
CA GLY A 111 -25.63 -3.15 -12.25
C GLY A 111 -25.69 -4.67 -12.16
N LYS A 112 -26.82 -5.20 -12.60
CA LYS A 112 -27.29 -6.61 -12.57
C LYS A 112 -26.22 -7.72 -12.71
N ALA A 113 -24.99 -7.42 -13.10
CA ALA A 113 -23.95 -8.41 -13.39
C ALA A 113 -23.30 -9.02 -12.14
N ASN A 114 -23.03 -8.23 -11.08
CA ASN A 114 -22.21 -8.69 -9.94
C ASN A 114 -23.03 -9.43 -8.87
N PHE A 115 -24.34 -9.23 -8.83
CA PHE A 115 -25.24 -9.94 -7.90
C PHE A 115 -26.13 -10.97 -8.59
N LYS A 116 -26.04 -11.13 -9.92
CA LYS A 116 -26.73 -12.20 -10.65
C LYS A 116 -26.22 -13.56 -10.18
N ARG A 117 -27.13 -14.46 -9.88
CA ARG A 117 -26.90 -15.84 -9.43
C ARG A 117 -26.37 -15.96 -7.98
N MET A 118 -26.42 -14.90 -7.16
CA MET A 118 -26.10 -15.06 -5.76
C MET A 118 -27.24 -15.79 -5.03
N ARG A 119 -26.88 -16.79 -4.24
CA ARG A 119 -27.83 -17.57 -3.42
C ARG A 119 -28.55 -16.72 -2.39
N TYR A 120 -27.90 -15.64 -1.93
CA TYR A 120 -28.40 -14.75 -0.89
C TYR A 120 -28.64 -13.36 -1.44
N PRO A 121 -29.72 -12.68 -1.00
CA PRO A 121 -30.02 -11.33 -1.45
C PRO A 121 -29.00 -10.32 -0.96
N VAL A 122 -28.79 -9.26 -1.74
CA VAL A 122 -27.75 -8.23 -1.51
C VAL A 122 -27.85 -7.60 -0.12
N HIS A 123 -29.06 -7.26 0.34
CA HIS A 123 -29.25 -6.65 1.66
C HIS A 123 -28.74 -7.54 2.81
N LEU A 124 -28.87 -8.86 2.69
CA LEU A 124 -28.32 -9.80 3.68
C LEU A 124 -26.79 -9.78 3.71
N ILE A 125 -26.17 -9.71 2.52
CA ILE A 125 -24.71 -9.61 2.37
C ILE A 125 -24.23 -8.31 3.01
N ILE A 126 -24.87 -7.18 2.66
CA ILE A 126 -24.55 -5.87 3.22
C ILE A 126 -24.70 -5.86 4.75
N THR A 127 -25.77 -6.46 5.27
CA THR A 127 -25.96 -6.61 6.71
C THR A 127 -24.82 -7.38 7.36
N ALA A 128 -24.39 -8.49 6.75
CA ALA A 128 -23.24 -9.26 7.25
C ALA A 128 -21.95 -8.45 7.25
N LEU A 129 -21.66 -7.70 6.18
CA LEU A 129 -20.49 -6.82 6.09
C LEU A 129 -20.56 -5.73 7.17
N SER A 130 -21.72 -5.09 7.35
CA SER A 130 -21.91 -4.07 8.40
C SER A 130 -21.71 -4.64 9.80
N MET A 131 -22.26 -5.82 10.09
CA MET A 131 -22.02 -6.51 11.37
C MET A 131 -20.55 -6.82 11.61
N PHE A 132 -19.79 -7.15 10.57
CA PHE A 132 -18.37 -7.44 10.67
C PHE A 132 -17.55 -6.18 10.89
N TYR A 133 -17.70 -5.17 10.01
CA TYR A 133 -16.83 -3.99 10.01
C TYR A 133 -17.24 -2.92 11.04
N LEU A 134 -18.54 -2.68 11.22
CA LEU A 134 -19.06 -1.71 12.17
C LEU A 134 -19.32 -2.35 13.55
N GLY A 135 -20.02 -3.50 13.55
CA GLY A 135 -20.39 -4.21 14.78
C GLY A 135 -19.25 -5.01 15.40
N LYS A 136 -18.11 -5.15 14.70
CA LYS A 136 -16.93 -5.92 15.16
C LYS A 136 -17.26 -7.35 15.58
N ASN A 137 -18.23 -7.97 14.90
CA ASN A 137 -18.61 -9.36 15.16
C ASN A 137 -17.69 -10.32 14.40
N SER A 138 -17.40 -11.47 14.97
CA SER A 138 -16.71 -12.54 14.23
C SER A 138 -17.65 -13.16 13.19
N PHE A 139 -17.11 -13.78 12.13
CA PHE A 139 -17.92 -14.47 11.12
C PHE A 139 -18.80 -15.57 11.72
N ARG A 140 -18.31 -16.26 12.75
CA ARG A 140 -19.09 -17.29 13.47
C ARG A 140 -20.26 -16.67 14.24
N ASN A 141 -20.02 -15.53 14.88
CA ASN A 141 -21.07 -14.82 15.60
C ASN A 141 -22.15 -14.27 14.66
N ILE A 142 -21.77 -13.71 13.51
CA ILE A 142 -22.72 -13.27 12.47
C ILE A 142 -23.56 -14.45 11.96
N SER A 143 -22.92 -15.59 11.67
CA SER A 143 -23.63 -16.82 11.27
C SER A 143 -24.64 -17.29 12.35
N LEU A 144 -24.25 -17.19 13.62
CA LEU A 144 -25.13 -17.50 14.74
C LEU A 144 -26.33 -16.54 14.81
N ILE A 145 -26.09 -15.23 14.72
CA ILE A 145 -27.14 -14.20 14.73
C ILE A 145 -28.14 -14.44 13.59
N PHE A 146 -27.64 -14.68 12.35
CA PHE A 146 -28.51 -14.95 11.20
C PHE A 146 -29.41 -16.18 11.45
N ARG A 147 -28.85 -17.22 12.05
CA ARG A 147 -29.64 -18.45 12.35
C ARG A 147 -30.65 -18.21 13.45
N THR A 148 -30.27 -17.55 14.54
CA THR A 148 -31.12 -17.44 15.74
C THR A 148 -32.14 -16.31 15.64
N ALA A 149 -31.76 -15.13 15.12
CA ALA A 149 -32.63 -13.96 15.07
C ALA A 149 -33.47 -13.89 13.78
N PHE A 150 -32.93 -14.40 12.66
CA PHE A 150 -33.57 -14.26 11.35
C PHE A 150 -33.95 -15.60 10.70
N ASN A 151 -33.66 -16.73 11.36
CA ASN A 151 -33.88 -18.09 10.82
C ASN A 151 -33.21 -18.30 9.44
N ILE A 152 -32.08 -17.65 9.19
CA ILE A 152 -31.32 -17.72 7.94
C ILE A 152 -30.07 -18.55 8.16
N LYS A 153 -29.90 -19.65 7.41
CA LYS A 153 -28.74 -20.52 7.49
C LYS A 153 -27.65 -20.03 6.52
N VAL A 154 -26.64 -19.34 7.05
CA VAL A 154 -25.43 -18.91 6.31
C VAL A 154 -24.21 -19.38 7.07
N SER A 155 -23.26 -20.04 6.40
CA SER A 155 -22.02 -20.47 7.06
C SER A 155 -21.07 -19.30 7.29
N HIS A 156 -20.27 -19.37 8.34
CA HIS A 156 -19.20 -18.38 8.59
C HIS A 156 -18.18 -18.29 7.45
N THR A 157 -17.94 -19.39 6.73
CA THR A 157 -17.09 -19.42 5.53
C THR A 157 -17.70 -18.61 4.39
N THR A 158 -19.02 -18.72 4.17
CA THR A 158 -19.74 -17.91 3.18
C THR A 158 -19.60 -16.42 3.48
N ILE A 159 -19.75 -16.02 4.75
CA ILE A 159 -19.60 -14.63 5.19
C ILE A 159 -18.15 -14.14 4.97
N SER A 160 -17.17 -14.98 5.30
CA SER A 160 -15.76 -14.67 5.02
C SER A 160 -15.50 -14.47 3.52
N ASN A 161 -16.07 -15.32 2.67
CA ASN A 161 -15.94 -15.19 1.23
C ASN A 161 -16.59 -13.90 0.69
N TRP A 162 -17.70 -13.46 1.27
CA TRP A 162 -18.28 -12.16 0.91
C TRP A 162 -17.30 -11.02 1.20
N CYS A 163 -16.68 -10.99 2.38
CA CYS A 163 -15.68 -9.97 2.72
C CYS A 163 -14.51 -9.96 1.75
N THR A 164 -14.07 -11.11 1.25
CA THR A 164 -12.96 -11.20 0.29
C THR A 164 -13.40 -10.84 -1.13
N ASN A 165 -14.53 -11.37 -1.59
CA ASN A 165 -14.98 -11.23 -2.97
C ASN A 165 -15.52 -9.83 -3.29
N PHE A 166 -16.05 -9.11 -2.29
CA PHE A 166 -16.53 -7.74 -2.47
C PHE A 166 -15.44 -6.68 -2.25
N ALA A 167 -14.27 -7.03 -1.72
CA ALA A 167 -13.21 -6.06 -1.49
C ALA A 167 -12.81 -5.28 -2.75
N PRO A 168 -12.62 -5.88 -3.93
CA PRO A 168 -12.32 -5.13 -5.15
C PRO A 168 -13.42 -4.16 -5.57
N LEU A 169 -14.68 -4.51 -5.32
CA LEU A 169 -15.82 -3.63 -5.61
C LEU A 169 -15.77 -2.35 -4.75
N PHE A 170 -15.57 -2.50 -3.45
CA PHE A 170 -15.49 -1.36 -2.53
C PHE A 170 -14.23 -0.53 -2.74
N ASP A 171 -13.12 -1.14 -3.14
CA ASP A 171 -11.91 -0.41 -3.49
C ASP A 171 -12.11 0.44 -4.77
N ASN A 172 -12.78 -0.09 -5.78
CA ASN A 172 -13.19 0.69 -6.96
C ASN A 172 -14.11 1.85 -6.59
N MET A 173 -15.07 1.64 -5.67
CA MET A 173 -15.92 2.72 -5.15
C MET A 173 -15.09 3.81 -4.46
N ARG A 174 -14.15 3.42 -3.62
CA ARG A 174 -13.22 4.34 -2.95
C ARG A 174 -12.46 5.19 -3.96
N ILE A 175 -11.86 4.58 -4.98
CA ILE A 175 -11.12 5.28 -6.04
C ILE A 175 -11.99 6.31 -6.76
N GLN A 176 -13.25 6.00 -7.02
CA GLN A 176 -14.17 6.93 -7.69
C GLN A 176 -14.66 8.07 -6.79
N LEU A 177 -14.76 7.82 -5.48
CA LEU A 177 -15.24 8.82 -4.53
C LEU A 177 -14.13 9.76 -4.05
N LEU A 178 -12.88 9.30 -3.99
CA LEU A 178 -11.74 10.08 -3.52
C LEU A 178 -11.57 11.45 -4.23
N PRO A 179 -11.69 11.55 -5.57
CA PRO A 179 -11.57 12.85 -6.26
C PRO A 179 -12.68 13.86 -5.93
N LEU A 180 -13.75 13.43 -5.27
CA LEU A 180 -14.86 14.29 -4.84
C LEU A 180 -14.65 14.90 -3.45
N LEU A 181 -13.56 14.54 -2.78
CA LEU A 181 -13.27 14.93 -1.40
C LEU A 181 -12.24 16.05 -1.36
N ASP A 182 -12.38 16.95 -0.40
CA ASP A 182 -11.33 17.87 0.01
C ASP A 182 -10.64 17.31 1.25
N LEU A 183 -9.38 16.92 1.07
CA LEU A 183 -8.51 16.37 2.10
C LEU A 183 -7.32 17.30 2.40
N ASN A 184 -7.38 18.56 1.94
CA ASN A 184 -6.47 19.60 2.40
C ASN A 184 -6.90 20.01 3.82
N SER A 185 -5.99 19.97 4.76
CA SER A 185 -6.31 20.22 6.17
C SER A 185 -5.12 20.79 6.94
N ASP A 186 -5.37 21.17 8.18
CA ASP A 186 -4.31 21.70 9.04
C ASP A 186 -3.29 20.63 9.42
N GLU A 187 -3.75 19.42 9.76
CA GLU A 187 -2.85 18.38 10.24
C GLU A 187 -3.23 16.99 9.74
N TRP A 188 -2.22 16.24 9.31
CA TRP A 188 -2.33 14.79 9.12
C TRP A 188 -1.55 14.04 10.19
N HIS A 189 -2.16 13.05 10.79
CA HIS A 189 -1.55 12.18 11.77
C HIS A 189 -1.09 10.88 11.15
N ALA A 190 0.17 10.51 11.34
CA ALA A 190 0.75 9.28 10.85
C ALA A 190 1.23 8.39 12.01
N ASP A 191 0.84 7.12 11.99
CA ASP A 191 1.25 6.12 12.98
C ASP A 191 1.21 4.72 12.39
N GLU A 192 1.93 3.78 12.98
CA GLU A 192 1.86 2.39 12.58
C GLU A 192 1.44 1.50 13.74
N THR A 193 0.85 0.37 13.40
CA THR A 193 0.44 -0.63 14.38
C THR A 193 0.73 -2.05 13.92
N VAL A 194 0.87 -2.98 14.87
CA VAL A 194 1.27 -4.36 14.60
C VAL A 194 0.07 -5.24 14.33
N ILE A 195 0.17 -6.08 13.31
CA ILE A 195 -0.77 -7.17 13.01
C ILE A 195 0.01 -8.48 12.79
N LYS A 196 -0.71 -9.60 12.68
CA LYS A 196 -0.13 -10.90 12.33
C LYS A 196 -0.72 -11.42 11.02
N ILE A 197 0.14 -11.87 10.12
CA ILE A 197 -0.22 -12.56 8.88
C ILE A 197 0.46 -13.92 8.90
N ALA A 198 -0.31 -15.00 8.79
CA ALA A 198 0.18 -16.37 8.92
C ALA A 198 1.05 -16.58 10.19
N GLY A 199 0.66 -15.94 11.30
CA GLY A 199 1.40 -15.98 12.57
C GLY A 199 2.59 -15.03 12.64
N VAL A 200 3.08 -14.48 11.52
CA VAL A 200 4.24 -13.61 11.44
C VAL A 200 3.85 -12.15 11.68
N LYS A 201 4.69 -11.43 12.40
CA LYS A 201 4.51 -10.00 12.70
C LYS A 201 4.65 -9.15 11.43
N HIS A 202 3.68 -8.27 11.21
CA HIS A 202 3.66 -7.26 10.16
C HIS A 202 3.25 -5.92 10.76
N TYR A 203 3.47 -4.84 10.01
CA TYR A 203 3.10 -3.48 10.39
C TYR A 203 2.11 -2.93 9.38
N ILE A 204 1.12 -2.23 9.89
CA ILE A 204 0.24 -1.43 9.08
C ILE A 204 0.39 0.03 9.48
N TRP A 205 0.63 0.87 8.48
CA TRP A 205 0.85 2.29 8.58
C TRP A 205 -0.42 2.99 8.14
N PHE A 206 -0.82 4.01 8.86
CA PHE A 206 -2.00 4.81 8.56
C PHE A 206 -1.66 6.29 8.52
N VAL A 207 -2.36 7.03 7.65
CA VAL A 207 -2.41 8.49 7.65
C VAL A 207 -3.87 8.90 7.82
N VAL A 208 -4.16 9.70 8.83
CA VAL A 208 -5.51 10.13 9.19
C VAL A 208 -5.55 11.65 9.24
N ASP A 209 -6.51 12.23 8.58
CA ASP A 209 -6.78 13.66 8.62
C ASP A 209 -7.38 14.10 9.98
N SER A 210 -6.91 15.21 10.53
CA SER A 210 -7.32 15.68 11.86
C SER A 210 -8.74 16.24 11.87
N GLU A 211 -9.14 16.93 10.81
CA GLU A 211 -10.42 17.64 10.75
C GLU A 211 -11.57 16.68 10.40
N THR A 212 -11.39 15.94 9.32
CA THR A 212 -12.44 15.05 8.80
C THR A 212 -12.41 13.67 9.45
N ARG A 213 -11.33 13.29 10.12
CA ARG A 213 -11.06 11.92 10.62
C ARG A 213 -10.92 10.90 9.49
N PHE A 214 -10.78 11.34 8.26
CA PHE A 214 -10.65 10.48 7.09
C PHE A 214 -9.31 9.75 7.10
N VAL A 215 -9.32 8.43 6.90
CA VAL A 215 -8.10 7.65 6.67
C VAL A 215 -7.70 7.84 5.22
N ILE A 216 -6.68 8.66 4.98
CA ILE A 216 -6.25 9.09 3.64
C ILE A 216 -5.51 7.97 2.93
N GLY A 217 -4.61 7.29 3.67
CA GLY A 217 -3.81 6.19 3.13
C GLY A 217 -3.52 5.13 4.19
N PHE A 218 -3.24 3.93 3.72
CA PHE A 218 -2.70 2.86 4.56
C PHE A 218 -1.70 2.01 3.77
N HIS A 219 -0.67 1.53 4.45
CA HIS A 219 0.35 0.68 3.85
C HIS A 219 0.66 -0.51 4.76
N LEU A 220 0.65 -1.71 4.17
CA LEU A 220 0.91 -2.97 4.87
C LEU A 220 2.30 -3.49 4.51
N SER A 221 3.14 -3.78 5.52
CA SER A 221 4.51 -4.23 5.30
C SER A 221 5.00 -5.19 6.38
N PRO A 222 5.90 -6.14 6.05
CA PRO A 222 6.65 -6.89 7.06
C PRO A 222 7.73 -6.05 7.75
N HIS A 223 8.10 -4.89 7.18
CA HIS A 223 9.16 -4.02 7.68
C HIS A 223 8.61 -2.80 8.41
N ARG A 224 9.39 -2.31 9.39
CA ARG A 224 9.11 -1.08 10.14
C ARG A 224 10.29 -0.13 9.94
N ASP A 225 10.33 0.53 8.77
CA ASP A 225 11.43 1.41 8.38
C ASP A 225 10.94 2.61 7.55
N SER A 226 11.83 3.55 7.24
CA SER A 226 11.50 4.78 6.52
C SER A 226 10.90 4.56 5.12
N PRO A 227 11.31 3.57 4.30
CA PRO A 227 10.64 3.30 3.04
C PRO A 227 9.15 3.01 3.15
N GLN A 228 8.71 2.40 4.23
CA GLN A 228 7.28 2.13 4.45
C GLN A 228 6.50 3.40 4.82
N ALA A 229 7.12 4.27 5.63
CA ALA A 229 6.57 5.59 5.91
C ALA A 229 6.49 6.45 4.63
N VAL A 230 7.51 6.36 3.73
CA VAL A 230 7.45 6.99 2.39
C VAL A 230 6.23 6.49 1.63
N SER A 231 6.01 5.17 1.58
CA SER A 231 4.92 4.58 0.79
C SER A 231 3.55 5.10 1.21
N VAL A 232 3.26 5.15 2.51
CA VAL A 232 1.95 5.62 3.00
C VAL A 232 1.78 7.14 2.85
N LEU A 233 2.84 7.91 3.06
CA LEU A 233 2.79 9.37 2.95
C LEU A 233 2.73 9.84 1.49
N ASP A 234 3.39 9.14 0.57
CA ASP A 234 3.34 9.41 -0.86
C ASP A 234 1.95 9.09 -1.44
N GLU A 235 1.33 7.98 -1.00
CA GLU A 235 -0.08 7.70 -1.30
C GLU A 235 -0.98 8.83 -0.80
N ALA A 236 -0.87 9.21 0.47
CA ALA A 236 -1.69 10.26 1.05
C ALA A 236 -1.55 11.60 0.32
N LYS A 237 -0.33 11.98 -0.06
CA LYS A 237 -0.02 13.20 -0.80
C LYS A 237 -0.73 13.30 -2.16
N THR A 238 -1.07 12.17 -2.78
CA THR A 238 -1.82 12.19 -4.04
C THR A 238 -3.27 12.68 -3.88
N HIS A 239 -3.77 12.74 -2.65
CA HIS A 239 -5.17 13.04 -2.34
C HIS A 239 -5.38 14.40 -1.68
N GLY A 240 -4.32 15.07 -1.22
CA GLY A 240 -4.41 16.37 -0.57
C GLY A 240 -3.06 16.84 -0.02
N THR A 241 -3.08 17.97 0.69
CA THR A 241 -1.89 18.56 1.30
C THR A 241 -2.23 19.10 2.69
N PRO A 242 -1.51 18.68 3.74
CA PRO A 242 -1.68 19.23 5.09
C PRO A 242 -0.80 20.47 5.30
N SER A 243 -1.11 21.28 6.30
CA SER A 243 -0.21 22.34 6.82
C SER A 243 0.86 21.78 7.75
N ALA A 244 0.57 20.68 8.43
CA ALA A 244 1.52 19.96 9.29
C ALA A 244 1.31 18.44 9.25
N ILE A 245 2.39 17.69 9.52
CA ILE A 245 2.32 16.25 9.75
C ILE A 245 2.70 15.96 11.19
N VAL A 246 1.82 15.26 11.89
CA VAL A 246 2.00 14.83 13.27
C VAL A 246 2.36 13.34 13.30
N SER A 247 3.42 12.97 13.99
CA SER A 247 3.79 11.58 14.23
C SER A 247 4.39 11.42 15.62
N ASP A 248 4.57 10.16 16.05
CA ASP A 248 5.42 9.89 17.20
C ASP A 248 6.90 10.25 16.89
N ARG A 249 7.78 10.07 17.87
CA ARG A 249 9.23 10.36 17.69
C ARG A 249 9.98 9.27 16.94
N TYR A 250 9.31 8.28 16.42
CA TYR A 250 9.96 7.23 15.64
C TYR A 250 10.71 7.80 14.44
N SER A 251 11.96 7.40 14.29
CA SER A 251 12.88 8.01 13.31
C SER A 251 12.48 7.77 11.84
N ALA A 252 11.67 6.73 11.58
CA ALA A 252 11.22 6.37 10.25
C ALA A 252 10.43 7.48 9.53
N TYR A 253 9.77 8.38 10.26
CA TYR A 253 9.01 9.50 9.69
C TYR A 253 9.85 10.70 9.31
N LYS A 254 11.05 10.87 9.90
CA LYS A 254 11.86 12.10 9.76
C LYS A 254 12.26 12.39 8.31
N VAL A 255 12.81 11.40 7.63
CA VAL A 255 13.27 11.54 6.24
C VAL A 255 12.08 11.63 5.27
N PRO A 256 11.07 10.74 5.34
CA PRO A 256 9.91 10.80 4.46
C PRO A 256 9.17 12.14 4.50
N VAL A 257 8.89 12.67 5.69
CA VAL A 257 8.19 13.96 5.82
C VAL A 257 9.01 15.08 5.19
N LYS A 258 10.31 15.15 5.48
CA LYS A 258 11.19 16.17 4.89
C LYS A 258 11.31 16.06 3.37
N SER A 259 11.32 14.85 2.82
CA SER A 259 11.52 14.64 1.38
C SER A 259 10.25 14.80 0.55
N LEU A 260 9.09 14.42 1.11
CA LEU A 260 7.82 14.47 0.40
C LEU A 260 7.08 15.79 0.59
N PHE A 261 7.26 16.45 1.75
CA PHE A 261 6.50 17.61 2.16
C PHE A 261 7.46 18.76 2.49
N ASP A 262 8.12 19.27 1.44
CA ASP A 262 9.02 20.41 1.61
C ASP A 262 8.26 21.66 2.08
N GLY A 263 8.81 22.32 3.12
CA GLY A 263 8.18 23.49 3.74
C GLY A 263 7.03 23.17 4.71
N ILE A 264 6.57 21.92 4.83
CA ILE A 264 5.51 21.52 5.77
C ILE A 264 6.11 21.19 7.15
N LYS A 265 5.46 21.65 8.22
CA LYS A 265 5.90 21.42 9.59
C LYS A 265 5.76 19.94 9.98
N HIS A 266 6.84 19.32 10.46
CA HIS A 266 6.78 17.99 11.08
C HIS A 266 6.74 18.13 12.61
N ILE A 267 5.60 17.81 13.21
CA ILE A 267 5.36 17.85 14.64
C ILE A 267 5.57 16.44 15.20
N ARG A 268 6.60 16.27 16.04
CA ARG A 268 6.98 14.98 16.62
C ARG A 268 6.61 14.93 18.09
N VAL A 269 5.54 14.25 18.41
CA VAL A 269 4.93 14.20 19.75
C VAL A 269 5.54 13.08 20.59
N GLN A 270 5.80 13.34 21.86
CA GLN A 270 6.36 12.32 22.77
C GLN A 270 5.29 11.68 23.66
N SER A 271 4.31 12.45 24.11
CA SER A 271 3.33 11.99 25.09
C SER A 271 2.09 12.88 25.11
N PHE A 272 1.09 12.45 25.88
CA PHE A 272 -0.15 13.20 26.18
C PHE A 272 0.08 14.58 26.85
N LYS A 273 1.31 14.96 27.17
CA LYS A 273 1.66 16.25 27.80
C LYS A 273 1.98 17.34 26.77
N ASP A 274 2.13 16.96 25.49
CA ASP A 274 2.37 17.93 24.44
C ASP A 274 1.05 18.62 24.07
N ASP A 275 1.06 19.91 23.70
CA ASP A 275 -0.13 20.69 23.30
C ASP A 275 -0.86 20.05 22.11
N ILE A 276 -0.12 19.44 21.21
CA ILE A 276 -0.64 18.63 20.11
C ILE A 276 -0.40 17.16 20.47
N SER A 277 -1.48 16.41 20.63
CA SER A 277 -1.41 15.00 21.00
C SER A 277 -1.65 14.07 19.81
N ASN A 278 -1.01 12.90 19.83
CA ASN A 278 -1.26 11.84 18.84
C ASN A 278 -2.56 11.04 19.14
N ASN A 279 -3.38 11.57 20.03
CA ASN A 279 -4.58 10.91 20.56
C ASN A 279 -5.60 10.55 19.48
N LEU A 280 -5.65 11.34 18.37
CA LEU A 280 -6.53 11.10 17.25
C LEU A 280 -6.25 9.74 16.58
N ILE A 281 -5.01 9.54 16.15
CA ILE A 281 -4.63 8.31 15.45
C ILE A 281 -4.57 7.13 16.42
N GLU A 282 -4.26 7.36 17.69
CA GLU A 282 -4.35 6.33 18.72
C GLU A 282 -5.79 5.86 18.93
N CYS A 283 -6.76 6.77 18.95
CA CYS A 283 -8.18 6.41 18.99
C CYS A 283 -8.62 5.61 17.76
N PHE A 284 -8.13 5.98 16.58
CA PHE A 284 -8.35 5.19 15.36
C PHE A 284 -7.72 3.80 15.49
N ASN A 285 -6.46 3.72 15.91
CA ASN A 285 -5.77 2.45 16.12
C ASN A 285 -6.46 1.55 17.14
N LYS A 286 -7.03 2.10 18.22
CA LYS A 286 -7.86 1.35 19.17
C LYS A 286 -9.09 0.72 18.49
N GLN A 287 -9.75 1.47 17.59
CA GLN A 287 -10.91 0.98 16.85
C GLN A 287 -10.52 -0.11 15.84
N PHE A 288 -9.44 0.10 15.10
CA PHE A 288 -8.87 -0.88 14.19
C PHE A 288 -8.50 -2.17 14.94
N LYS A 289 -7.79 -2.06 16.07
CA LYS A 289 -7.40 -3.21 16.90
C LYS A 289 -8.60 -3.96 17.46
N ALA A 290 -9.65 -3.26 17.86
CA ALA A 290 -10.88 -3.90 18.34
C ALA A 290 -11.55 -4.74 17.24
N TRP A 291 -11.58 -4.26 15.99
CA TRP A 291 -12.02 -5.05 14.85
C TRP A 291 -11.05 -6.19 14.53
N TYR A 292 -9.75 -5.91 14.47
CA TYR A 292 -8.71 -6.88 14.15
C TYR A 292 -8.71 -8.08 15.11
N LYS A 293 -8.95 -7.85 16.41
CA LYS A 293 -9.03 -8.92 17.42
C LYS A 293 -10.11 -9.96 17.09
N THR A 294 -11.20 -9.59 16.45
CA THR A 294 -12.27 -10.52 16.06
C THR A 294 -11.82 -11.51 14.99
N LYS A 295 -10.77 -11.18 14.24
CA LYS A 295 -10.18 -11.98 13.17
C LYS A 295 -9.07 -12.91 13.65
N GLN A 296 -8.43 -12.61 14.79
CA GLN A 296 -7.27 -13.34 15.35
C GLN A 296 -6.07 -13.46 14.42
N GLY A 297 -5.90 -12.52 13.50
CA GLY A 297 -4.86 -12.52 12.46
C GLY A 297 -5.41 -12.79 11.06
N PHE A 298 -4.53 -12.68 10.09
CA PHE A 298 -4.84 -12.92 8.68
C PHE A 298 -4.10 -14.14 8.16
N SER A 299 -4.69 -14.85 7.20
CA SER A 299 -4.11 -16.06 6.62
C SER A 299 -3.06 -15.76 5.55
N SER A 300 -3.19 -14.62 4.83
CA SER A 300 -2.28 -14.21 3.78
C SER A 300 -2.24 -12.68 3.68
N PHE A 301 -1.20 -12.18 2.99
CA PHE A 301 -1.03 -10.75 2.73
C PHE A 301 -2.20 -10.17 1.91
N THR A 302 -2.62 -10.87 0.86
CA THR A 302 -3.76 -10.46 0.03
C THR A 302 -5.05 -10.40 0.84
N SER A 303 -5.32 -11.41 1.68
CA SER A 303 -6.49 -11.40 2.58
C SER A 303 -6.43 -10.25 3.58
N ALA A 304 -5.25 -9.96 4.13
CA ALA A 304 -5.05 -8.83 5.03
C ALA A 304 -5.36 -7.51 4.33
N ASN A 305 -4.76 -7.28 3.17
CA ASN A 305 -4.93 -6.06 2.39
C ASN A 305 -6.41 -5.83 2.02
N ASN A 306 -7.10 -6.84 1.50
CA ASN A 306 -8.51 -6.76 1.13
C ASN A 306 -9.42 -6.44 2.32
N LEU A 307 -9.22 -7.12 3.45
CA LEU A 307 -10.05 -6.91 4.64
C LEU A 307 -9.78 -5.55 5.28
N ILE A 308 -8.54 -5.07 5.24
CA ILE A 308 -8.16 -3.74 5.76
C ILE A 308 -8.69 -2.64 4.85
N SER A 309 -8.59 -2.78 3.52
CA SER A 309 -9.18 -1.84 2.56
C SER A 309 -10.70 -1.68 2.81
N MET A 310 -11.40 -2.79 3.00
CA MET A 310 -12.81 -2.78 3.37
C MET A 310 -13.07 -2.12 4.72
N PHE A 311 -12.22 -2.37 5.74
CA PHE A 311 -12.34 -1.70 7.04
C PHE A 311 -12.20 -0.18 6.88
N VAL A 312 -11.20 0.28 6.14
CA VAL A 312 -10.99 1.71 5.85
C VAL A 312 -12.18 2.29 5.08
N PHE A 313 -12.71 1.57 4.09
CA PHE A 313 -13.92 2.00 3.38
C PHE A 313 -15.10 2.20 4.33
N PHE A 314 -15.41 1.18 5.16
CA PHE A 314 -16.50 1.28 6.13
C PHE A 314 -16.28 2.39 7.16
N PHE A 315 -15.05 2.60 7.60
CA PHE A 315 -14.70 3.67 8.51
C PHE A 315 -14.94 5.05 7.88
N ASN A 316 -14.49 5.26 6.66
CA ASN A 316 -14.52 6.54 5.97
C ASN A 316 -15.91 6.91 5.43
N PHE A 317 -16.61 5.96 4.83
CA PHE A 317 -17.80 6.22 4.01
C PHE A 317 -19.11 5.76 4.63
N VAL A 318 -19.06 4.84 5.57
CA VAL A 318 -20.29 4.20 6.09
C VAL A 318 -20.53 4.51 7.56
N ARG A 319 -19.46 4.61 8.36
CA ARG A 319 -19.56 4.77 9.80
C ARG A 319 -19.83 6.22 10.20
N PRO A 320 -20.97 6.52 10.90
CA PRO A 320 -21.18 7.80 11.54
C PRO A 320 -20.25 7.98 12.76
N HIS A 321 -19.72 9.14 12.97
CA HIS A 321 -18.85 9.47 14.09
C HIS A 321 -19.50 10.50 15.01
N SER A 322 -19.55 10.23 16.31
CA SER A 322 -20.09 11.18 17.31
C SER A 322 -19.30 12.49 17.34
N ALA A 323 -17.97 12.41 17.20
CA ALA A 323 -17.11 13.60 17.12
C ALA A 323 -17.30 14.43 15.83
N LEU A 324 -18.03 13.92 14.85
CA LEU A 324 -18.38 14.59 13.59
C LEU A 324 -19.90 14.86 13.51
N ASN A 325 -20.55 15.03 14.66
CA ASN A 325 -22.02 15.26 14.73
C ASN A 325 -22.86 14.19 14.00
N GLY A 326 -22.40 12.95 13.99
CA GLY A 326 -23.09 11.85 13.33
C GLY A 326 -22.84 11.74 11.83
N LEU A 327 -21.96 12.57 11.27
CA LEU A 327 -21.54 12.46 9.87
C LEU A 327 -20.42 11.41 9.72
N THR A 328 -20.26 10.92 8.49
CA THR A 328 -19.09 10.10 8.13
C THR A 328 -17.89 10.99 7.83
N PRO A 329 -16.65 10.51 7.95
CA PRO A 329 -15.45 11.23 7.52
C PRO A 329 -15.54 11.77 6.09
N ALA A 330 -16.05 10.98 5.16
CA ALA A 330 -16.23 11.39 3.77
C ALA A 330 -17.25 12.55 3.61
N GLN A 331 -18.34 12.56 4.39
CA GLN A 331 -19.31 13.67 4.36
C GLN A 331 -18.68 14.96 4.88
N VAL A 332 -17.85 14.89 5.94
CA VAL A 332 -17.12 16.07 6.44
C VAL A 332 -16.07 16.52 5.43
N ALA A 333 -15.43 15.60 4.71
CA ALA A 333 -14.52 15.90 3.60
C ALA A 333 -15.23 16.42 2.32
N GLY A 334 -16.53 16.75 2.41
CA GLY A 334 -17.27 17.38 1.31
C GLY A 334 -18.05 16.41 0.41
N LEU A 335 -18.10 15.11 0.74
CA LEU A 335 -18.89 14.18 -0.05
C LEU A 335 -20.37 14.52 0.00
N ASN A 336 -20.89 15.08 -1.08
CA ASN A 336 -22.31 15.38 -1.24
C ASN A 336 -22.85 14.60 -2.44
N LEU A 337 -23.51 13.49 -2.14
CA LEU A 337 -24.11 12.64 -3.17
C LEU A 337 -25.53 13.10 -3.50
N SER A 338 -25.83 13.26 -4.78
CA SER A 338 -27.19 13.45 -5.27
C SER A 338 -28.08 12.24 -4.95
N ASN A 339 -29.40 12.41 -4.93
CA ASN A 339 -30.36 11.31 -4.70
C ASN A 339 -30.17 10.14 -5.71
N LYS A 340 -29.72 10.43 -6.93
CA LYS A 340 -29.39 9.42 -7.92
C LYS A 340 -28.16 8.61 -7.47
N GLN A 341 -27.08 9.28 -7.06
CA GLN A 341 -25.84 8.64 -6.58
C GLN A 341 -26.08 7.87 -5.27
N LYS A 342 -26.90 8.38 -4.34
CA LYS A 342 -27.27 7.62 -3.11
C LYS A 342 -27.97 6.29 -3.41
N ARG A 343 -28.74 6.20 -4.50
CA ARG A 343 -29.34 4.93 -4.95
C ARG A 343 -28.29 3.99 -5.55
N GLU A 344 -27.24 4.55 -6.15
CA GLU A 344 -26.12 3.79 -6.70
C GLU A 344 -25.13 3.34 -5.61
N PHE A 345 -25.06 4.09 -4.50
CA PHE A 345 -24.25 3.80 -3.32
C PHE A 345 -25.07 3.65 -2.05
N PRO A 346 -25.89 2.60 -1.92
CA PRO A 346 -26.82 2.47 -0.80
C PRO A 346 -26.17 2.35 0.59
N LEU A 347 -24.85 2.18 0.66
CA LEU A 347 -24.06 2.16 1.90
C LEU A 347 -23.40 3.52 2.22
N VAL A 348 -23.35 4.43 1.24
CA VAL A 348 -22.73 5.74 1.40
C VAL A 348 -23.88 6.76 1.43
N ALA A 349 -24.39 7.04 2.61
CA ALA A 349 -25.53 7.92 2.78
C ALA A 349 -25.09 9.30 3.26
#